data_62f1419bec9eec3900ebc57aa1cd096d
#
_entry.id   62f1419bec9eec3900ebc57aa1cd096d
#
_cell.length_a   1.000
_cell.length_b   1.000
_cell.length_c   1.000
_cell.angle_alpha   90.00
_cell.angle_beta   90.00
_cell.angle_gamma   90.00
#
_symmetry.space_group_name_H-M   'P 1'
#
loop_
_entity.id
_entity.type
_entity.pdbx_description
1 polymer ?
#
loop_
_entity_poly.entity_id
_entity_poly.type
_entity_poly.pdbx_seq_one_letter_code
_entity_poly.pdbx_strand_id
1 'polypeptide(L)'
;MTKRRFARRLALAATLAATCAAPCALAQQAEPAPKAGKPINAGDLLSGELTAMRLRGDKKGKRVATYQIKSEPRRLPPPNGLCNLETGPETFQIVTSSDAQAAQLKGYLGKQVALRVDEVACAQEAGQMSEAVVTKWSVVTAH
;
A
#
# COMPACT_ATOMS: atom_id res chain seq x y z
N MET A 1 -9.19 42.59 84.72
CA MET A 1 -9.59 42.68 83.30
C MET A 1 -8.45 42.14 82.46
N THR A 2 -8.62 40.97 82.03
CA THR A 2 -7.62 40.20 81.37
C THR A 2 -7.77 40.33 79.86
N LYS A 3 -6.84 41.03 79.25
CA LYS A 3 -6.73 41.10 77.81
C LYS A 3 -5.95 39.91 77.32
N ARG A 4 -6.66 38.95 76.81
CA ARG A 4 -6.05 37.80 76.12
C ARG A 4 -5.61 38.26 74.72
N ARG A 5 -4.33 38.30 74.56
CA ARG A 5 -3.72 38.49 73.23
C ARG A 5 -3.66 37.15 72.54
N PHE A 6 -4.56 36.95 71.60
CA PHE A 6 -4.46 35.86 70.67
C PHE A 6 -3.37 36.12 69.64
N ALA A 7 -2.26 35.51 69.86
CA ALA A 7 -1.23 35.46 68.84
C ALA A 7 -1.71 34.49 67.73
N ARG A 8 -2.20 35.02 66.67
CA ARG A 8 -2.45 34.26 65.45
C ARG A 8 -1.11 33.95 64.83
N ARG A 9 -0.65 32.74 64.99
CA ARG A 9 0.44 32.20 64.17
C ARG A 9 -0.13 31.88 62.82
N LEU A 10 0.12 32.74 61.86
CA LEU A 10 -0.05 32.44 60.45
C LEU A 10 1.03 31.46 60.05
N ALA A 11 0.68 30.20 60.01
CA ALA A 11 1.49 29.20 59.36
C ALA A 11 1.32 29.40 57.85
N LEU A 12 2.27 30.05 57.25
CA LEU A 12 2.39 30.03 55.80
C LEU A 12 2.85 28.64 55.42
N ALA A 13 1.90 27.82 55.05
CA ALA A 13 2.14 26.59 54.32
C ALA A 13 2.47 26.98 52.90
N ALA A 14 3.74 27.15 52.62
CA ALA A 14 4.20 27.24 51.24
C ALA A 14 4.04 25.85 50.61
N THR A 15 2.90 25.58 50.04
CA THR A 15 2.76 24.45 49.15
C THR A 15 3.55 24.77 47.88
N LEU A 16 4.78 24.28 47.83
CA LEU A 16 5.46 24.12 46.55
C LEU A 16 4.65 23.09 45.75
N ALA A 17 3.76 23.57 44.95
CA ALA A 17 3.27 22.80 43.84
C ALA A 17 4.43 22.63 42.88
N ALA A 18 5.19 21.58 43.06
CA ALA A 18 6.07 21.10 42.03
C ALA A 18 5.18 20.65 40.87
N THR A 19 4.87 21.58 40.01
CA THR A 19 4.36 21.22 38.70
C THR A 19 5.47 20.48 38.00
N CYS A 20 5.49 19.17 38.17
CA CYS A 20 6.15 18.31 37.24
C CYS A 20 5.46 18.52 35.92
N ALA A 21 5.86 19.54 35.18
CA ALA A 21 5.71 19.54 33.76
C ALA A 21 6.58 18.39 33.27
N ALA A 22 6.05 17.18 33.38
CA ALA A 22 6.56 16.11 32.59
C ALA A 22 6.44 16.65 31.16
N PRO A 23 7.53 16.84 30.42
CA PRO A 23 7.39 16.96 29.01
C PRO A 23 6.73 15.65 28.63
N CYS A 24 5.45 15.70 28.23
CA CYS A 24 4.96 14.70 27.32
C CYS A 24 5.86 14.81 26.10
N ALA A 25 7.06 14.28 26.20
CA ALA A 25 7.69 13.76 25.04
C ALA A 25 6.71 12.70 24.56
N LEU A 26 5.71 13.15 23.82
CA LEU A 26 5.11 12.31 22.84
C LEU A 26 6.33 11.84 22.06
N ALA A 27 6.84 10.70 22.50
CA ALA A 27 7.62 9.90 21.62
C ALA A 27 6.69 9.72 20.46
N GLN A 28 6.78 10.59 19.49
CA GLN A 28 6.33 10.29 18.18
C GLN A 28 7.13 9.04 17.88
N GLN A 29 6.48 7.91 18.15
CA GLN A 29 6.89 6.69 17.52
C GLN A 29 6.78 7.07 16.05
N ALA A 30 7.91 7.45 15.48
CA ALA A 30 8.02 7.56 14.06
C ALA A 30 7.46 6.25 13.55
N GLU A 31 6.27 6.29 12.97
CA GLU A 31 5.75 5.13 12.28
C GLU A 31 6.89 4.67 11.41
N PRO A 32 7.31 3.41 11.52
CA PRO A 32 8.43 2.97 10.72
C PRO A 32 8.09 3.32 9.29
N ALA A 33 8.95 4.10 8.65
CA ALA A 33 8.76 4.51 7.28
C ALA A 33 8.31 3.29 6.48
N PRO A 34 7.21 3.36 5.72
CA PRO A 34 6.68 2.22 5.01
C PRO A 34 7.83 1.58 4.23
N LYS A 35 8.10 0.34 4.52
CA LYS A 35 9.20 -0.38 3.87
C LYS A 35 8.86 -0.48 2.39
N ALA A 36 9.77 -0.05 1.55
CA ALA A 36 9.67 -0.27 0.12
C ALA A 36 9.36 -1.74 -0.16
N GLY A 37 8.47 -1.99 -1.11
CA GLY A 37 8.06 -3.34 -1.47
C GLY A 37 9.24 -4.22 -1.89
N LYS A 38 9.05 -5.51 -1.80
CA LYS A 38 10.03 -6.48 -2.27
C LYS A 38 10.30 -6.29 -3.75
N PRO A 39 11.55 -6.41 -4.21
CA PRO A 39 11.84 -6.30 -5.63
C PRO A 39 11.12 -7.42 -6.40
N ILE A 40 10.68 -7.08 -7.61
CA ILE A 40 10.17 -8.05 -8.59
C ILE A 40 11.04 -7.94 -9.84
N ASN A 41 11.70 -9.03 -10.18
CA ASN A 41 12.57 -9.12 -11.35
C ASN A 41 11.94 -10.04 -12.40
N ALA A 42 12.49 -10.02 -13.60
CA ALA A 42 12.06 -10.95 -14.62
C ALA A 42 12.20 -12.41 -14.13
N GLY A 43 11.13 -13.17 -14.24
CA GLY A 43 11.06 -14.55 -13.75
C GLY A 43 10.54 -14.73 -12.32
N ASP A 44 10.34 -13.64 -11.58
CA ASP A 44 9.77 -13.69 -10.24
C ASP A 44 8.27 -13.93 -10.26
N LEU A 45 7.76 -14.39 -9.12
CA LEU A 45 6.33 -14.64 -8.96
C LEU A 45 5.60 -13.41 -8.40
N LEU A 46 4.51 -13.06 -9.05
CA LEU A 46 3.54 -12.09 -8.59
C LEU A 46 2.30 -12.84 -8.12
N SER A 47 2.04 -12.79 -6.83
CA SER A 47 0.89 -13.46 -6.22
C SER A 47 -0.10 -12.44 -5.70
N GLY A 48 -1.38 -12.70 -5.90
CA GLY A 48 -2.43 -11.84 -5.41
C GLY A 48 -3.81 -12.28 -5.90
N GLU A 49 -4.81 -11.50 -5.51
CA GLU A 49 -6.17 -11.73 -5.96
C GLU A 49 -6.36 -11.21 -7.39
N LEU A 50 -6.88 -12.07 -8.26
CA LEU A 50 -7.21 -11.71 -9.64
C LEU A 50 -8.63 -11.17 -9.74
N THR A 51 -8.75 -9.96 -10.24
CA THR A 51 -10.03 -9.31 -10.53
C THR A 51 -10.12 -8.93 -11.99
N ALA A 52 -11.34 -8.81 -12.50
CA ALA A 52 -11.59 -8.29 -13.83
C ALA A 52 -12.31 -6.94 -13.73
N MET A 53 -11.80 -5.98 -14.46
CA MET A 53 -12.45 -4.69 -14.64
C MET A 53 -12.95 -4.57 -16.07
N ARG A 54 -14.14 -4.01 -16.22
CA ARG A 54 -14.70 -3.72 -17.54
C ARG A 54 -14.48 -2.25 -17.84
N LEU A 55 -13.52 -1.98 -18.68
CA LEU A 55 -13.32 -0.65 -19.20
C LEU A 55 -14.20 -0.41 -20.42
N ARG A 56 -14.70 0.80 -20.53
CA ARG A 56 -15.38 1.23 -21.76
C ARG A 56 -14.30 1.28 -22.84
N GLY A 57 -14.25 0.26 -23.66
CA GLY A 57 -13.36 0.22 -24.79
C GLY A 57 -13.73 1.29 -25.82
N ASP A 58 -12.84 1.48 -26.76
CA ASP A 58 -12.76 2.51 -27.77
C ASP A 58 -14.09 2.94 -28.46
N LYS A 59 -13.98 3.75 -29.50
CA LYS A 59 -15.04 4.45 -30.25
C LYS A 59 -16.26 3.60 -30.68
N LYS A 60 -16.22 2.29 -30.53
CA LYS A 60 -17.32 1.37 -30.86
C LYS A 60 -18.13 0.90 -29.64
N GLY A 61 -17.84 1.42 -28.44
CA GLY A 61 -18.58 1.05 -27.22
C GLY A 61 -18.38 -0.40 -26.75
N LYS A 62 -17.45 -1.12 -27.33
CA LYS A 62 -17.14 -2.51 -26.97
C LYS A 62 -16.44 -2.52 -25.60
N ARG A 63 -17.03 -3.22 -24.65
CA ARG A 63 -16.41 -3.39 -23.33
C ARG A 63 -15.26 -4.38 -23.41
N VAL A 64 -14.07 -3.94 -23.06
CA VAL A 64 -12.89 -4.81 -22.98
C VAL A 64 -12.71 -5.22 -21.52
N ALA A 65 -12.61 -6.51 -21.27
CA ALA A 65 -12.25 -7.01 -19.94
C ALA A 65 -10.75 -6.79 -19.71
N THR A 66 -10.42 -6.12 -18.63
CA THR A 66 -9.04 -5.91 -18.19
C THR A 66 -8.83 -6.66 -16.88
N TYR A 67 -7.78 -7.44 -16.81
CA TYR A 67 -7.45 -8.22 -15.63
C TYR A 67 -6.45 -7.48 -14.77
N GLN A 68 -6.64 -7.55 -13.47
CA GLN A 68 -5.80 -6.91 -12.48
C GLN A 68 -5.48 -7.87 -11.34
N ILE A 69 -4.23 -7.89 -10.92
CA ILE A 69 -3.81 -8.55 -9.68
C ILE A 69 -3.55 -7.48 -8.62
N LYS A 70 -4.13 -7.67 -7.45
CA LYS A 70 -3.79 -6.92 -6.26
C LYS A 70 -2.86 -7.75 -5.40
N SER A 71 -1.62 -7.26 -5.25
CA SER A 71 -0.57 -7.93 -4.49
C SER A 71 -0.05 -7.05 -3.35
N GLU A 72 0.92 -7.55 -2.63
CA GLU A 72 1.74 -6.72 -1.76
C GLU A 72 2.56 -5.73 -2.60
N PRO A 73 2.98 -4.58 -2.03
CA PRO A 73 3.82 -3.61 -2.72
C PRO A 73 5.07 -4.26 -3.30
N ARG A 74 5.40 -3.89 -4.51
CA ARG A 74 6.59 -4.39 -5.22
C ARG A 74 7.43 -3.25 -5.76
N ARG A 75 8.73 -3.45 -5.82
CA ARG A 75 9.66 -2.55 -6.47
C ARG A 75 10.07 -3.14 -7.81
N LEU A 76 9.84 -2.40 -8.88
CA LEU A 76 10.18 -2.83 -10.23
C LEU A 76 11.68 -2.67 -10.50
N PRO A 77 12.23 -3.38 -11.51
CA PRO A 77 13.60 -3.18 -11.94
C PRO A 77 13.84 -1.72 -12.41
N PRO A 78 15.06 -1.18 -12.26
CA PRO A 78 15.38 0.12 -12.82
C PRO A 78 15.10 0.16 -14.35
N PRO A 79 14.67 1.31 -14.89
CA PRO A 79 14.49 2.63 -14.25
C PRO A 79 13.13 2.84 -13.56
N ASN A 80 12.22 1.86 -13.61
CA ASN A 80 10.85 2.01 -13.11
C ASN A 80 10.78 2.17 -11.57
N GLY A 81 11.52 1.37 -10.83
CA GLY A 81 11.62 1.47 -9.38
C GLY A 81 10.27 1.36 -8.65
N LEU A 82 9.92 2.37 -7.90
CA LEU A 82 8.68 2.42 -7.12
C LEU A 82 7.49 3.05 -7.88
N CYS A 83 7.63 3.36 -9.14
CA CYS A 83 6.59 4.02 -9.95
C CYS A 83 6.07 5.33 -9.35
N ASN A 84 6.94 6.11 -8.71
CA ASN A 84 6.60 7.34 -7.95
C ASN A 84 5.63 7.11 -6.77
N LEU A 85 5.53 5.89 -6.30
CA LEU A 85 4.74 5.51 -5.15
C LEU A 85 5.65 5.32 -3.93
N GLU A 86 5.12 5.52 -2.75
CA GLU A 86 5.89 5.46 -1.51
C GLU A 86 6.50 4.07 -1.26
N THR A 87 5.72 3.03 -1.49
CA THR A 87 6.12 1.63 -1.26
C THR A 87 6.27 0.81 -2.54
N GLY A 88 5.83 1.35 -3.66
CA GLY A 88 5.76 0.68 -4.93
C GLY A 88 4.34 0.24 -5.31
N PRO A 89 4.13 -0.19 -6.55
CA PRO A 89 2.83 -0.60 -7.03
C PRO A 89 2.30 -1.84 -6.31
N GLU A 90 1.02 -1.81 -5.98
CA GLU A 90 0.25 -2.93 -5.42
C GLU A 90 -0.73 -3.51 -6.43
N THR A 91 -1.08 -2.75 -7.45
CA THR A 91 -2.02 -3.14 -8.48
C THR A 91 -1.32 -3.31 -9.82
N PHE A 92 -1.52 -4.47 -10.42
CA PHE A 92 -0.84 -4.86 -11.66
C PHE A 92 -1.88 -5.24 -12.70
N GLN A 93 -1.90 -4.49 -13.79
CA GLN A 93 -2.72 -4.84 -14.95
C GLN A 93 -2.05 -5.97 -15.71
N ILE A 94 -2.79 -7.03 -15.98
CA ILE A 94 -2.31 -8.18 -16.75
C ILE A 94 -2.77 -8.05 -18.18
N VAL A 95 -1.84 -7.80 -19.08
CA VAL A 95 -2.12 -7.66 -20.51
C VAL A 95 -2.27 -9.04 -21.12
N THR A 96 -3.37 -9.26 -21.81
CA THR A 96 -3.60 -10.48 -22.56
C THR A 96 -3.35 -10.22 -24.05
N SER A 97 -2.54 -11.05 -24.67
CA SER A 97 -2.22 -10.95 -26.10
C SER A 97 -3.05 -11.88 -26.99
N SER A 98 -3.80 -12.79 -26.37
CA SER A 98 -4.65 -13.75 -27.08
C SER A 98 -5.92 -14.09 -26.29
N ASP A 99 -6.92 -14.59 -26.99
CA ASP A 99 -8.16 -15.06 -26.33
C ASP A 99 -7.89 -16.26 -25.41
N ALA A 100 -6.90 -17.06 -25.72
CA ALA A 100 -6.47 -18.19 -24.88
C ALA A 100 -5.94 -17.72 -23.52
N GLN A 101 -5.14 -16.67 -23.50
CA GLN A 101 -4.66 -16.07 -22.24
C GLN A 101 -5.81 -15.45 -21.44
N ALA A 102 -6.72 -14.75 -22.10
CA ALA A 102 -7.89 -14.18 -21.45
C ALA A 102 -8.79 -15.28 -20.85
N ALA A 103 -9.02 -16.37 -21.56
CA ALA A 103 -9.78 -17.52 -21.08
C ALA A 103 -9.08 -18.19 -19.88
N GLN A 104 -7.79 -18.30 -19.89
CA GLN A 104 -7.00 -18.83 -18.79
C GLN A 104 -7.17 -17.99 -17.52
N LEU A 105 -7.03 -16.67 -17.61
CA LEU A 105 -7.21 -15.77 -16.47
C LEU A 105 -8.66 -15.78 -15.96
N LYS A 106 -9.63 -15.90 -16.86
CA LYS A 106 -11.04 -15.93 -16.49
C LYS A 106 -11.37 -17.07 -15.52
N GLY A 107 -10.68 -18.20 -15.62
CA GLY A 107 -10.83 -19.33 -14.70
C GLY A 107 -10.35 -19.05 -13.27
N TYR A 108 -9.54 -18.04 -13.08
CA TYR A 108 -8.97 -17.67 -11.77
C TYR A 108 -9.58 -16.42 -11.15
N LEU A 109 -10.60 -15.84 -11.75
CA LEU A 109 -11.26 -14.64 -11.23
C LEU A 109 -11.77 -14.84 -9.80
N GLY A 110 -11.49 -13.86 -8.93
CA GLY A 110 -11.85 -13.90 -7.52
C GLY A 110 -11.01 -14.84 -6.67
N LYS A 111 -9.96 -15.41 -7.25
CA LYS A 111 -9.06 -16.35 -6.56
C LYS A 111 -7.66 -15.76 -6.42
N GLN A 112 -6.91 -16.31 -5.46
CA GLN A 112 -5.49 -16.07 -5.39
C GLN A 112 -4.80 -16.81 -6.54
N VAL A 113 -3.97 -16.08 -7.27
CA VAL A 113 -3.22 -16.62 -8.40
C VAL A 113 -1.75 -16.22 -8.27
N ALA A 114 -0.86 -17.06 -8.74
CA ALA A 114 0.55 -16.75 -8.88
C ALA A 114 0.91 -16.71 -10.37
N LEU A 115 1.44 -15.60 -10.81
CA LEU A 115 1.95 -15.42 -12.17
C LEU A 115 3.46 -15.28 -12.11
N ARG A 116 4.15 -15.99 -12.98
CA ARG A 116 5.53 -15.68 -13.31
C ARG A 116 5.54 -14.47 -14.24
N VAL A 117 6.25 -13.44 -13.83
CA VAL A 117 6.31 -12.17 -14.54
C VAL A 117 7.65 -12.08 -15.27
N ASP A 118 7.62 -11.95 -16.57
CA ASP A 118 8.84 -11.81 -17.37
C ASP A 118 9.08 -10.35 -17.78
N GLU A 119 8.01 -9.56 -17.90
CA GLU A 119 8.12 -8.15 -18.25
C GLU A 119 7.05 -7.33 -17.53
N VAL A 120 7.49 -6.33 -16.79
CA VAL A 120 6.64 -5.42 -16.00
C VAL A 120 7.16 -4.00 -16.09
N ALA A 121 6.26 -3.04 -16.18
CA ALA A 121 6.58 -1.61 -16.20
C ALA A 121 5.55 -0.81 -15.39
N CYS A 122 5.93 0.43 -15.04
CA CYS A 122 4.96 1.35 -14.44
C CYS A 122 3.88 1.74 -15.45
N ALA A 123 2.66 1.96 -14.96
CA ALA A 123 1.60 2.51 -15.79
C ALA A 123 1.93 3.94 -16.20
N GLN A 124 1.89 4.23 -17.49
CA GLN A 124 2.25 5.53 -18.04
C GLN A 124 1.13 6.19 -18.82
N GLU A 125 0.12 5.42 -19.22
CA GLU A 125 -0.97 5.93 -20.06
C GLU A 125 -2.15 6.39 -19.20
N ALA A 126 -2.72 7.52 -19.59
CA ALA A 126 -3.98 7.97 -19.02
C ALA A 126 -5.09 6.93 -19.33
N GLY A 127 -5.77 6.46 -18.29
CA GLY A 127 -6.80 5.42 -18.41
C GLY A 127 -6.35 4.03 -17.98
N GLN A 128 -5.08 3.82 -17.67
CA GLN A 128 -4.63 2.64 -16.96
C GLN A 128 -5.09 2.72 -15.50
N MET A 129 -5.83 1.72 -15.06
CA MET A 129 -6.40 1.72 -13.70
C MET A 129 -5.50 1.07 -12.67
N SER A 130 -4.43 0.45 -13.10
CA SER A 130 -3.43 -0.17 -12.24
C SER A 130 -2.16 0.67 -12.21
N GLU A 131 -1.42 0.53 -11.14
CA GLU A 131 -0.17 1.28 -10.92
C GLU A 131 0.99 0.75 -11.75
N ALA A 132 0.93 -0.52 -12.12
CA ALA A 132 1.91 -1.17 -13.00
C ALA A 132 1.21 -2.07 -14.02
N VAL A 133 1.95 -2.42 -15.08
CA VAL A 133 1.46 -3.23 -16.21
C VAL A 133 2.41 -4.39 -16.43
N VAL A 134 1.86 -5.60 -16.48
CA VAL A 134 2.57 -6.83 -16.81
C VAL A 134 2.23 -7.24 -18.23
N THR A 135 3.23 -7.25 -19.10
CA THR A 135 3.05 -7.53 -20.54
C THR A 135 3.43 -8.95 -20.92
N LYS A 136 4.39 -9.56 -20.22
CA LYS A 136 4.78 -10.96 -20.43
C LYS A 136 4.69 -11.72 -19.11
N TRP A 137 3.92 -12.78 -19.14
CA TRP A 137 3.61 -13.58 -17.94
C TRP A 137 3.18 -15.01 -18.31
N SER A 138 3.24 -15.87 -17.32
CA SER A 138 2.67 -17.22 -17.38
C SER A 138 2.05 -17.59 -16.05
N VAL A 139 0.97 -18.37 -16.08
CA VAL A 139 0.33 -18.85 -14.84
C VAL A 139 1.18 -19.97 -14.25
N VAL A 140 1.50 -19.81 -12.97
CA VAL A 140 2.11 -20.88 -12.19
C VAL A 140 1.00 -21.52 -11.38
N THR A 141 0.63 -22.74 -11.74
CA THR A 141 -0.32 -23.52 -10.95
C THR A 141 0.38 -23.94 -9.65
N ALA A 142 -0.10 -23.38 -8.54
CA ALA A 142 0.27 -23.88 -7.23
C ALA A 142 -0.31 -25.30 -7.07
N HIS A 143 0.57 -26.29 -6.86
CA HIS A 143 0.18 -27.62 -6.44
C HIS A 143 0.00 -27.66 -4.93
#